data_06aab811a320371bbcd1d94f3ee89dab
#
_entry.id   06aab811a320371bbcd1d94f3ee89dab
#
_cell.length_a   1.000
_cell.length_b   1.000
_cell.length_c   1.000
_cell.angle_alpha   90.00
_cell.angle_beta   90.00
_cell.angle_gamma   90.00
#
_symmetry.space_group_name_H-M   'P 1'
#
loop_
_entity.id
_entity.type
_entity.pdbx_description
1 polymer ?
#
loop_
_entity_poly.entity_id
_entity_poly.type
_entity_poly.pdbx_seq_one_letter_code
_entity_poly.pdbx_strand_id
1 'polypeptide(L)'
;MKKETKNSEQEFQRRLEGHIEELRWLYMELYDNSSMFAELCDFLHAFYEERSNALKSRDRQREDHPDWYKQNDMLGMMFYIDNFAGDMKGVRAKLDYIKKCNVNYIHLMPFLDTPEDLSRSDGGYAVSDFRKVRPDLGTMEDLEHLTAACHKNNMNVCMDFVMNHTSEEHEWARKARQGDGEYMSRYFFFDNWDIPQRYEQTVPQVFPTTAPGNFTYLPEIGHYVMTSFYPYQWDLNYRNPRVFNEMMYNFLYLVNRGIDIIRIDAVPYIWKELGTKCRNLKQVHTIVRLMRMISEIVCPGVLLLGEVVMEPEKVVPYFGTVEKPECHMLYNVTTMATTWHTIATRDVSLLKKQLDIVNGLPKNYVFLNYLRCHDDIGWGLDYGTLEQAGMMEAQHKKYLNDYFRGLAGNSNSRGELYNEDPVTQDARFCGTTASMCGIERAGFEQNEEMMQGAIQMDVMLHAYMFMQSGIPVLYSGDEIGQVNDYTYKEDPQRSSDSRYIHRGAMRWDLAERIKVSGTVEHQIFSKLDELERIRREEKAFVSDADTWTLETGERELLCIGRYYDKDQIIGIFNFSEYDKKVWINDAEGEYVDLLMGQEKTLLGLDIPPYGFYYLKRK
;
A
#
# COMPACT_ATOMS: atom_id res chain seq x y z
N MET A 1 -27.18 15.31 -26.66
CA MET A 1 -28.06 14.70 -25.64
C MET A 1 -28.68 13.38 -26.09
N LYS A 2 -29.75 13.30 -26.95
CA LYS A 2 -30.36 11.99 -27.27
C LYS A 2 -29.44 10.96 -27.93
N LYS A 3 -28.44 11.37 -28.68
CA LYS A 3 -27.48 10.48 -29.34
C LYS A 3 -26.38 10.01 -28.38
N GLU A 4 -25.95 10.86 -27.45
CA GLU A 4 -24.98 10.53 -26.39
C GLU A 4 -25.56 9.59 -25.34
N THR A 5 -26.83 9.81 -24.92
CA THR A 5 -27.52 8.91 -23.99
C THR A 5 -27.69 7.49 -24.58
N LYS A 6 -28.00 7.39 -25.88
CA LYS A 6 -28.15 6.10 -26.55
C LYS A 6 -26.83 5.35 -26.67
N ASN A 7 -25.72 6.08 -26.85
CA ASN A 7 -24.38 5.49 -26.90
C ASN A 7 -23.94 5.00 -25.51
N SER A 8 -24.23 5.79 -24.47
CA SER A 8 -23.92 5.45 -23.07
C SER A 8 -24.63 4.17 -22.62
N GLU A 9 -25.93 4.02 -22.92
CA GLU A 9 -26.68 2.81 -22.59
C GLU A 9 -26.13 1.57 -23.32
N GLN A 10 -25.75 1.71 -24.59
CA GLN A 10 -25.13 0.60 -25.35
C GLN A 10 -23.78 0.18 -24.77
N GLU A 11 -23.00 1.11 -24.24
CA GLU A 11 -21.74 0.80 -23.56
C GLU A 11 -21.97 -0.03 -22.29
N PHE A 12 -22.92 0.39 -21.44
CA PHE A 12 -23.27 -0.36 -20.24
C PHE A 12 -23.75 -1.78 -20.57
N GLN A 13 -24.67 -1.91 -21.53
CA GLN A 13 -25.21 -3.22 -21.93
C GLN A 13 -24.10 -4.14 -22.47
N ARG A 14 -23.19 -3.62 -23.31
CA ARG A 14 -22.02 -4.38 -23.82
C ARG A 14 -21.16 -4.92 -22.68
N ARG A 15 -20.86 -4.08 -21.68
CA ARG A 15 -20.04 -4.48 -20.52
C ARG A 15 -20.79 -5.49 -19.65
N LEU A 16 -22.06 -5.25 -19.40
CA LEU A 16 -22.92 -6.17 -18.64
C LEU A 16 -23.00 -7.55 -19.32
N GLU A 17 -23.27 -7.60 -20.62
CA GLU A 17 -23.32 -8.85 -21.40
C GLU A 17 -22.00 -9.63 -21.33
N GLY A 18 -20.86 -8.93 -21.27
CA GLY A 18 -19.55 -9.56 -21.14
C GLY A 18 -19.31 -10.24 -19.80
N HIS A 19 -20.03 -9.86 -18.75
CA HIS A 19 -19.75 -10.33 -17.37
C HIS A 19 -20.95 -11.03 -16.69
N ILE A 20 -22.18 -10.83 -17.15
CA ILE A 20 -23.38 -11.20 -16.41
C ILE A 20 -23.49 -12.69 -16.10
N GLU A 21 -23.02 -13.56 -16.98
CA GLU A 21 -23.09 -15.02 -16.77
C GLU A 21 -22.16 -15.45 -15.64
N GLU A 22 -20.89 -15.01 -15.65
CA GLU A 22 -19.94 -15.30 -14.60
C GLU A 22 -20.32 -14.63 -13.27
N LEU A 23 -20.75 -13.35 -13.32
CA LEU A 23 -21.21 -12.59 -12.16
C LEU A 23 -22.37 -13.31 -11.46
N ARG A 24 -23.38 -13.75 -12.23
CA ARG A 24 -24.51 -14.53 -11.71
C ARG A 24 -24.05 -15.84 -11.11
N TRP A 25 -23.23 -16.59 -11.82
CA TRP A 25 -22.77 -17.91 -11.37
C TRP A 25 -22.02 -17.82 -10.04
N LEU A 26 -21.04 -16.91 -9.91
CA LEU A 26 -20.29 -16.72 -8.68
C LEU A 26 -21.16 -16.19 -7.53
N TYR A 27 -22.08 -15.28 -7.83
CA TYR A 27 -23.01 -14.75 -6.83
C TYR A 27 -23.95 -15.85 -6.30
N MET A 28 -24.49 -16.69 -7.19
CA MET A 28 -25.37 -17.79 -6.80
C MET A 28 -24.60 -18.90 -6.07
N GLU A 29 -23.31 -19.13 -6.40
CA GLU A 29 -22.47 -20.09 -5.65
C GLU A 29 -22.29 -19.63 -4.19
N LEU A 30 -22.17 -18.32 -3.93
CA LEU A 30 -22.02 -17.81 -2.57
C LEU A 30 -23.35 -17.74 -1.79
N TYR A 31 -24.43 -17.33 -2.45
CA TYR A 31 -25.64 -16.84 -1.76
C TYR A 31 -26.91 -17.61 -2.09
N ASP A 32 -26.97 -18.29 -3.24
CA ASP A 32 -28.20 -18.94 -3.76
C ASP A 32 -29.47 -18.06 -3.64
N ASN A 33 -29.34 -16.76 -3.97
CA ASN A 33 -30.38 -15.77 -3.76
C ASN A 33 -30.60 -14.89 -5.00
N SER A 34 -31.56 -15.28 -5.83
CA SER A 34 -31.86 -14.59 -7.10
C SER A 34 -32.48 -13.19 -6.92
N SER A 35 -33.21 -12.93 -5.84
CA SER A 35 -33.78 -11.61 -5.59
C SER A 35 -32.74 -10.59 -5.20
N MET A 36 -31.78 -10.99 -4.38
CA MET A 36 -30.64 -10.14 -4.03
C MET A 36 -29.70 -9.91 -5.22
N PHE A 37 -29.58 -10.90 -6.12
CA PHE A 37 -28.84 -10.71 -7.37
C PHE A 37 -29.55 -9.71 -8.30
N ALA A 38 -30.87 -9.75 -8.40
CA ALA A 38 -31.63 -8.77 -9.18
C ALA A 38 -31.46 -7.35 -8.61
N GLU A 39 -31.52 -7.18 -7.28
CA GLU A 39 -31.24 -5.92 -6.59
C GLU A 39 -29.84 -5.40 -6.92
N LEU A 40 -28.83 -6.28 -6.93
CA LEU A 40 -27.48 -5.93 -7.36
C LEU A 40 -27.48 -5.35 -8.78
N CYS A 41 -28.09 -6.05 -9.75
CA CYS A 41 -28.14 -5.60 -11.14
C CYS A 41 -28.84 -4.25 -11.30
N ASP A 42 -29.93 -4.02 -10.56
CA ASP A 42 -30.68 -2.77 -10.60
C ASP A 42 -29.82 -1.58 -10.16
N PHE A 43 -29.07 -1.70 -9.07
CA PHE A 43 -28.24 -0.59 -8.64
C PHE A 43 -26.94 -0.44 -9.47
N LEU A 44 -26.41 -1.49 -10.10
CA LEU A 44 -25.31 -1.33 -11.07
C LEU A 44 -25.73 -0.39 -12.21
N HIS A 45 -26.92 -0.58 -12.76
CA HIS A 45 -27.47 0.30 -13.80
C HIS A 45 -27.67 1.73 -13.28
N ALA A 46 -28.27 1.89 -12.09
CA ALA A 46 -28.50 3.20 -11.49
C ALA A 46 -27.18 3.98 -11.28
N PHE A 47 -26.15 3.34 -10.74
CA PHE A 47 -24.85 3.98 -10.54
C PHE A 47 -24.14 4.33 -11.85
N TYR A 48 -24.30 3.50 -12.89
CA TYR A 48 -23.81 3.85 -14.21
C TYR A 48 -24.54 5.07 -14.78
N GLU A 49 -25.84 5.17 -14.63
CA GLU A 49 -26.59 6.36 -15.07
C GLU A 49 -26.16 7.63 -14.32
N GLU A 50 -26.00 7.55 -13.00
CA GLU A 50 -25.54 8.65 -12.15
C GLU A 50 -24.09 9.08 -12.42
N ARG A 51 -23.25 8.17 -12.96
CA ARG A 51 -21.85 8.46 -13.22
C ARG A 51 -21.70 9.64 -14.18
N SER A 52 -20.94 10.67 -13.78
CA SER A 52 -20.81 11.90 -14.55
C SER A 52 -20.21 11.68 -15.94
N ASN A 53 -20.55 12.54 -16.91
CA ASN A 53 -20.00 12.46 -18.25
C ASN A 53 -18.47 12.59 -18.27
N ALA A 54 -17.89 13.35 -17.36
CA ALA A 54 -16.44 13.48 -17.23
C ALA A 54 -15.79 12.14 -16.83
N LEU A 55 -16.37 11.44 -15.84
CA LEU A 55 -15.91 10.13 -15.39
C LEU A 55 -16.13 9.06 -16.46
N LYS A 56 -17.30 9.02 -17.13
CA LYS A 56 -17.54 8.12 -18.27
C LYS A 56 -16.55 8.34 -19.41
N SER A 57 -16.16 9.59 -19.69
CA SER A 57 -15.14 9.89 -20.70
C SER A 57 -13.76 9.36 -20.29
N ARG A 58 -13.41 9.48 -18.99
CA ARG A 58 -12.19 8.94 -18.42
C ARG A 58 -12.18 7.41 -18.46
N ASP A 59 -13.30 6.76 -18.18
CA ASP A 59 -13.46 5.30 -18.32
C ASP A 59 -13.18 4.83 -19.75
N ARG A 60 -13.78 5.48 -20.75
CA ARG A 60 -13.54 5.14 -22.17
C ARG A 60 -12.07 5.29 -22.55
N GLN A 61 -11.44 6.40 -22.16
CA GLN A 61 -10.03 6.62 -22.42
C GLN A 61 -9.15 5.51 -21.83
N ARG A 62 -9.51 5.03 -20.64
CA ARG A 62 -8.77 3.96 -19.94
C ARG A 62 -9.08 2.56 -20.50
N GLU A 63 -10.30 2.32 -20.98
CA GLU A 63 -10.60 1.09 -21.73
C GLU A 63 -9.81 1.02 -23.04
N ASP A 64 -9.63 2.15 -23.74
CA ASP A 64 -8.83 2.23 -24.96
C ASP A 64 -7.33 2.07 -24.68
N HIS A 65 -6.89 2.39 -23.46
CA HIS A 65 -5.50 2.31 -23.00
C HIS A 65 -5.43 1.60 -21.63
N PRO A 66 -5.66 0.27 -21.56
CA PRO A 66 -5.79 -0.45 -20.28
C PRO A 66 -4.52 -0.44 -19.42
N ASP A 67 -3.35 -0.23 -20.05
CA ASP A 67 -2.05 -0.16 -19.38
C ASP A 67 -1.67 1.27 -18.94
N TRP A 68 -2.65 2.19 -18.84
CA TRP A 68 -2.42 3.59 -18.47
C TRP A 68 -1.67 3.76 -17.13
N TYR A 69 -1.85 2.84 -16.19
CA TYR A 69 -1.22 2.87 -14.85
C TYR A 69 0.16 2.22 -14.81
N LYS A 70 0.60 1.57 -15.90
CA LYS A 70 1.90 0.89 -15.99
C LYS A 70 3.00 1.78 -16.56
N GLN A 71 2.68 3.03 -16.87
CA GLN A 71 3.62 3.95 -17.55
C GLN A 71 4.77 4.36 -16.62
N ASN A 72 5.90 4.72 -17.24
CA ASN A 72 7.13 5.10 -16.54
C ASN A 72 7.04 6.45 -15.80
N ASP A 73 5.98 7.23 -15.99
CA ASP A 73 5.71 8.48 -15.25
C ASP A 73 4.82 8.28 -14.02
N MET A 74 4.30 7.06 -13.79
CA MET A 74 3.42 6.80 -12.66
C MET A 74 4.22 6.78 -11.35
N LEU A 75 4.00 7.78 -10.51
CA LEU A 75 4.60 7.91 -9.17
C LEU A 75 3.52 8.26 -8.16
N GLY A 76 3.45 7.48 -7.08
CA GLY A 76 2.51 7.68 -5.99
C GLY A 76 3.09 8.44 -4.81
N MET A 77 2.19 9.12 -4.06
CA MET A 77 2.46 9.64 -2.73
C MET A 77 1.27 9.37 -1.83
N MET A 78 1.52 8.76 -0.66
CA MET A 78 0.49 8.49 0.34
C MET A 78 0.64 9.44 1.54
N PHE A 79 -0.49 9.88 2.08
CA PHE A 79 -0.52 10.75 3.26
C PHE A 79 -1.89 10.78 3.94
N TYR A 80 -1.91 11.10 5.23
CA TYR A 80 -3.10 11.52 5.95
C TYR A 80 -3.44 12.98 5.62
N ILE A 81 -4.69 13.28 5.32
CA ILE A 81 -5.15 14.60 4.89
C ILE A 81 -4.86 15.67 5.96
N ASP A 82 -5.20 15.36 7.22
CA ASP A 82 -4.97 16.24 8.37
C ASP A 82 -3.47 16.52 8.58
N ASN A 83 -2.66 15.48 8.55
CA ASN A 83 -1.21 15.60 8.74
C ASN A 83 -0.51 16.30 7.56
N PHE A 84 -1.03 16.14 6.34
CA PHE A 84 -0.44 16.77 5.17
C PHE A 84 -0.82 18.25 5.04
N ALA A 85 -2.12 18.59 5.14
CA ALA A 85 -2.58 19.94 4.82
C ALA A 85 -3.80 20.39 5.64
N GLY A 86 -4.15 19.70 6.72
CA GLY A 86 -5.24 20.02 7.61
C GLY A 86 -6.60 19.48 7.15
N ASP A 87 -7.00 19.78 5.92
CA ASP A 87 -8.28 19.34 5.34
C ASP A 87 -8.17 19.12 3.81
N MET A 88 -9.27 18.71 3.17
CA MET A 88 -9.32 18.51 1.71
C MET A 88 -9.08 19.77 0.90
N LYS A 89 -9.48 20.94 1.43
CA LYS A 89 -9.21 22.24 0.79
C LYS A 89 -7.73 22.58 0.86
N GLY A 90 -7.10 22.26 1.99
CA GLY A 90 -5.66 22.36 2.16
C GLY A 90 -4.90 21.48 1.19
N VAL A 91 -5.28 20.20 1.03
CA VAL A 91 -4.68 19.30 0.03
C VAL A 91 -4.81 19.89 -1.36
N ARG A 92 -6.00 20.39 -1.73
CA ARG A 92 -6.22 21.03 -3.03
C ARG A 92 -5.31 22.25 -3.24
N ALA A 93 -5.05 23.03 -2.20
CA ALA A 93 -4.12 24.16 -2.26
C ALA A 93 -2.65 23.75 -2.40
N LYS A 94 -2.32 22.49 -2.10
CA LYS A 94 -0.96 21.94 -2.18
C LYS A 94 -0.70 21.09 -3.44
N LEU A 95 -1.63 21.01 -4.39
CA LEU A 95 -1.46 20.22 -5.61
C LEU A 95 -0.24 20.65 -6.43
N ASP A 96 0.12 21.94 -6.43
CA ASP A 96 1.33 22.42 -7.11
C ASP A 96 2.61 21.88 -6.46
N TYR A 97 2.63 21.70 -5.13
CA TYR A 97 3.74 21.05 -4.44
C TYR A 97 3.82 19.56 -4.83
N ILE A 98 2.69 18.84 -4.76
CA ILE A 98 2.63 17.43 -5.15
C ILE A 98 3.10 17.25 -6.60
N LYS A 99 2.69 18.13 -7.50
CA LYS A 99 3.14 18.12 -8.89
C LYS A 99 4.64 18.41 -9.02
N LYS A 100 5.19 19.28 -8.18
CA LYS A 100 6.63 19.55 -8.12
C LYS A 100 7.44 18.33 -7.68
N CYS A 101 6.84 17.44 -6.86
CA CYS A 101 7.40 16.14 -6.52
C CYS A 101 7.21 15.09 -7.64
N ASN A 102 6.82 15.50 -8.85
CA ASN A 102 6.54 14.63 -10.00
C ASN A 102 5.45 13.56 -9.75
N VAL A 103 4.67 13.69 -8.68
CA VAL A 103 3.62 12.77 -8.29
C VAL A 103 2.38 12.97 -9.16
N ASN A 104 1.84 11.87 -9.69
CA ASN A 104 0.60 11.85 -10.45
C ASN A 104 -0.43 10.82 -9.93
N TYR A 105 -0.16 10.25 -8.75
CA TYR A 105 -1.03 9.35 -8.02
C TYR A 105 -0.98 9.70 -6.53
N ILE A 106 -2.08 10.22 -5.97
CA ILE A 106 -2.18 10.48 -4.53
C ILE A 106 -3.01 9.40 -3.84
N HIS A 107 -2.50 8.87 -2.75
CA HIS A 107 -3.21 7.93 -1.90
C HIS A 107 -3.61 8.66 -0.61
N LEU A 108 -4.89 8.98 -0.52
CA LEU A 108 -5.48 9.58 0.67
C LEU A 108 -5.73 8.49 1.70
N MET A 109 -5.00 8.50 2.83
CA MET A 109 -5.23 7.61 3.95
C MET A 109 -6.66 7.80 4.48
N PRO A 110 -7.23 6.86 5.25
CA PRO A 110 -8.65 6.85 5.59
C PRO A 110 -9.18 8.20 6.05
N PHE A 111 -10.21 8.67 5.38
CA PHE A 111 -10.82 9.99 5.60
C PHE A 111 -12.35 9.94 5.78
N LEU A 112 -12.93 8.73 5.74
CA LEU A 112 -14.36 8.55 5.99
C LEU A 112 -14.67 8.74 7.48
N ASP A 113 -15.95 8.91 7.82
CA ASP A 113 -16.41 9.15 9.17
C ASP A 113 -16.00 8.02 10.13
N THR A 114 -15.50 8.37 11.29
CA THR A 114 -15.01 7.48 12.34
C THR A 114 -15.48 7.99 13.69
N PRO A 115 -15.31 7.22 14.81
CA PRO A 115 -15.56 7.73 16.15
C PRO A 115 -14.81 9.04 16.43
N GLU A 116 -15.46 9.96 17.15
CA GLU A 116 -14.84 11.22 17.60
C GLU A 116 -13.63 10.98 18.50
N ASP A 117 -13.68 9.92 19.30
CA ASP A 117 -12.53 9.44 20.08
C ASP A 117 -11.55 8.73 19.14
N LEU A 118 -10.49 9.43 18.72
CA LEU A 118 -9.50 8.92 17.78
C LEU A 118 -8.74 7.69 18.29
N SER A 119 -8.70 7.45 19.62
CA SER A 119 -8.14 6.20 20.16
C SER A 119 -8.94 4.95 19.77
N ARG A 120 -10.17 5.14 19.28
CA ARG A 120 -11.08 4.10 18.78
C ARG A 120 -11.30 4.18 17.27
N SER A 121 -10.46 4.90 16.55
CA SER A 121 -10.55 5.04 15.09
C SER A 121 -9.59 4.12 14.33
N ASP A 122 -8.54 3.62 14.98
CA ASP A 122 -7.46 2.86 14.34
C ASP A 122 -6.89 3.61 13.12
N GLY A 123 -6.56 4.90 13.28
CA GLY A 123 -6.06 5.71 12.16
C GLY A 123 -7.08 5.90 11.02
N GLY A 124 -8.37 5.78 11.31
CA GLY A 124 -9.46 5.95 10.34
C GLY A 124 -10.04 4.63 9.79
N TYR A 125 -9.50 3.47 10.19
CA TYR A 125 -9.98 2.17 9.71
C TYR A 125 -11.23 1.66 10.45
N ALA A 126 -11.65 2.28 11.55
CA ALA A 126 -12.95 2.01 12.19
C ALA A 126 -14.03 2.93 11.59
N VAL A 127 -14.53 2.58 10.39
CA VAL A 127 -15.47 3.42 9.64
C VAL A 127 -16.86 3.39 10.27
N SER A 128 -17.40 4.57 10.61
CA SER A 128 -18.76 4.77 11.15
C SER A 128 -19.80 5.05 10.07
N ASP A 129 -19.39 5.66 8.93
CA ASP A 129 -20.25 5.89 7.78
C ASP A 129 -19.42 5.94 6.49
N PHE A 130 -19.67 5.01 5.56
CA PHE A 130 -18.97 4.94 4.26
C PHE A 130 -19.34 6.06 3.28
N ARG A 131 -20.38 6.83 3.56
CA ARG A 131 -20.90 7.88 2.68
C ARG A 131 -20.72 9.28 3.26
N LYS A 132 -19.90 9.39 4.29
CA LYS A 132 -19.61 10.65 4.97
C LYS A 132 -18.11 10.81 5.15
N VAL A 133 -17.60 12.00 4.91
CA VAL A 133 -16.22 12.39 5.25
C VAL A 133 -16.17 12.74 6.73
N ARG A 134 -15.09 12.41 7.42
CA ARG A 134 -14.81 12.86 8.79
C ARG A 134 -14.93 14.38 8.86
N PRO A 135 -15.74 14.93 9.76
CA PRO A 135 -16.16 16.35 9.70
C PRO A 135 -15.02 17.39 9.72
N ASP A 136 -13.91 17.06 10.38
CA ASP A 136 -12.72 17.93 10.44
C ASP A 136 -11.91 17.95 9.13
N LEU A 137 -12.10 16.94 8.25
CA LEU A 137 -11.42 16.86 6.94
C LEU A 137 -12.21 17.49 5.80
N GLY A 138 -13.51 17.72 5.98
CA GLY A 138 -14.37 18.32 4.96
C GLY A 138 -15.68 17.57 4.75
N THR A 139 -16.22 17.66 3.53
CA THR A 139 -17.48 17.08 3.10
C THR A 139 -17.29 16.20 1.86
N MET A 140 -18.32 15.43 1.47
CA MET A 140 -18.31 14.71 0.18
C MET A 140 -18.21 15.66 -1.02
N GLU A 141 -18.74 16.86 -0.94
CA GLU A 141 -18.57 17.90 -1.97
C GLU A 141 -17.11 18.38 -2.04
N ASP A 142 -16.43 18.53 -0.90
CA ASP A 142 -15.01 18.86 -0.86
C ASP A 142 -14.16 17.75 -1.49
N LEU A 143 -14.53 16.46 -1.31
CA LEU A 143 -13.90 15.33 -1.97
C LEU A 143 -14.10 15.41 -3.50
N GLU A 144 -15.32 15.67 -3.97
CA GLU A 144 -15.61 15.83 -5.41
C GLU A 144 -14.80 16.99 -6.02
N HIS A 145 -14.67 18.09 -5.29
CA HIS A 145 -13.85 19.23 -5.72
C HIS A 145 -12.35 18.89 -5.75
N LEU A 146 -11.86 18.10 -4.79
CA LEU A 146 -10.48 17.63 -4.75
C LEU A 146 -10.19 16.68 -5.92
N THR A 147 -11.01 15.65 -6.11
CA THR A 147 -10.83 14.68 -7.21
C THR A 147 -10.89 15.35 -8.57
N ALA A 148 -11.84 16.27 -8.78
CA ALA A 148 -11.92 17.06 -10.02
C ALA A 148 -10.68 17.92 -10.26
N ALA A 149 -10.12 18.53 -9.19
CA ALA A 149 -8.88 19.30 -9.30
C ALA A 149 -7.67 18.39 -9.60
N CYS A 150 -7.60 17.20 -9.00
CA CYS A 150 -6.58 16.21 -9.32
C CYS A 150 -6.65 15.77 -10.78
N HIS A 151 -7.84 15.43 -11.28
CA HIS A 151 -8.04 15.03 -12.67
C HIS A 151 -7.64 16.12 -13.66
N LYS A 152 -7.94 17.39 -13.36
CA LYS A 152 -7.51 18.54 -14.17
C LYS A 152 -5.98 18.67 -14.23
N ASN A 153 -5.27 18.21 -13.22
CA ASN A 153 -3.81 18.18 -13.15
C ASN A 153 -3.20 16.82 -13.59
N ASN A 154 -3.97 15.95 -14.23
CA ASN A 154 -3.57 14.59 -14.61
C ASN A 154 -3.09 13.73 -13.43
N MET A 155 -3.65 13.94 -12.25
CA MET A 155 -3.42 13.15 -11.07
C MET A 155 -4.55 12.14 -10.86
N ASN A 156 -4.21 10.98 -10.31
CA ASN A 156 -5.13 9.92 -9.92
C ASN A 156 -5.32 9.94 -8.40
N VAL A 157 -6.50 9.60 -7.94
CA VAL A 157 -6.83 9.59 -6.51
C VAL A 157 -7.13 8.16 -6.05
N CYS A 158 -6.39 7.71 -5.06
CA CYS A 158 -6.63 6.46 -4.35
C CYS A 158 -7.24 6.73 -2.98
N MET A 159 -8.09 5.82 -2.52
CA MET A 159 -8.59 5.79 -1.15
C MET A 159 -8.65 4.37 -0.60
N ASP A 160 -8.66 4.28 0.73
CA ASP A 160 -8.89 3.04 1.45
C ASP A 160 -10.38 2.68 1.50
N PHE A 161 -10.69 1.41 1.26
CA PHE A 161 -12.03 0.86 1.39
C PHE A 161 -12.00 -0.35 2.33
N VAL A 162 -12.48 -0.13 3.55
CA VAL A 162 -12.48 -1.14 4.62
C VAL A 162 -13.63 -2.10 4.42
N MET A 163 -13.35 -3.30 3.93
CA MET A 163 -14.38 -4.31 3.66
C MET A 163 -14.58 -5.29 4.81
N ASN A 164 -13.54 -5.55 5.64
CA ASN A 164 -13.61 -6.61 6.64
C ASN A 164 -14.53 -6.30 7.82
N HIS A 165 -14.63 -5.03 8.24
CA HIS A 165 -15.31 -4.63 9.47
C HIS A 165 -15.90 -3.22 9.37
N THR A 166 -16.72 -2.86 10.35
CA THR A 166 -17.14 -1.47 10.60
C THR A 166 -16.77 -1.07 12.01
N SER A 167 -16.80 0.23 12.29
CA SER A 167 -16.83 0.72 13.66
C SER A 167 -18.06 0.20 14.42
N GLU A 168 -17.94 -0.01 15.73
CA GLU A 168 -19.08 -0.25 16.62
C GLU A 168 -20.06 0.95 16.68
N GLU A 169 -19.66 2.11 16.17
CA GLU A 169 -20.51 3.30 16.02
C GLU A 169 -21.21 3.38 14.67
N HIS A 170 -20.93 2.46 13.73
CA HIS A 170 -21.67 2.36 12.50
C HIS A 170 -23.18 2.14 12.75
N GLU A 171 -24.05 2.71 11.91
CA GLU A 171 -25.49 2.58 12.07
C GLU A 171 -25.94 1.12 12.26
N TRP A 172 -25.36 0.19 11.49
CA TRP A 172 -25.67 -1.23 11.60
C TRP A 172 -25.27 -1.81 12.96
N ALA A 173 -24.12 -1.44 13.48
CA ALA A 173 -23.65 -1.88 14.76
C ALA A 173 -24.50 -1.33 15.91
N ARG A 174 -24.90 -0.05 15.83
CA ARG A 174 -25.81 0.57 16.80
C ARG A 174 -27.18 -0.13 16.84
N LYS A 175 -27.76 -0.46 15.68
CA LYS A 175 -29.03 -1.21 15.62
C LYS A 175 -28.89 -2.65 16.09
N ALA A 176 -27.81 -3.33 15.72
CA ALA A 176 -27.49 -4.66 16.22
C ALA A 176 -27.38 -4.68 17.75
N ARG A 177 -26.73 -3.68 18.34
CA ARG A 177 -26.61 -3.50 19.81
C ARG A 177 -27.94 -3.24 20.50
N GLN A 178 -28.97 -2.80 19.77
CA GLN A 178 -30.34 -2.66 20.24
C GLN A 178 -31.13 -3.97 20.16
N GLY A 179 -30.52 -5.05 19.68
CA GLY A 179 -31.16 -6.36 19.51
C GLY A 179 -31.95 -6.53 18.23
N ASP A 180 -31.74 -5.65 17.23
CA ASP A 180 -32.37 -5.81 15.91
C ASP A 180 -31.73 -6.98 15.16
N GLY A 181 -32.50 -8.06 14.99
CA GLY A 181 -32.02 -9.32 14.41
C GLY A 181 -31.56 -9.20 12.96
N GLU A 182 -32.14 -8.28 12.16
CA GLU A 182 -31.67 -8.02 10.79
C GLU A 182 -30.23 -7.48 10.82
N TYR A 183 -29.97 -6.49 11.66
CA TYR A 183 -28.65 -5.87 11.78
C TYR A 183 -27.66 -6.76 12.50
N MET A 184 -28.10 -7.57 13.49
CA MET A 184 -27.23 -8.59 14.11
C MET A 184 -26.74 -9.61 13.07
N SER A 185 -27.57 -9.98 12.07
CA SER A 185 -27.19 -10.91 11.01
C SER A 185 -26.08 -10.39 10.08
N ARG A 186 -25.80 -9.09 10.10
CA ARG A 186 -24.73 -8.44 9.32
C ARG A 186 -23.34 -8.64 9.93
N TYR A 187 -23.28 -9.14 11.17
CA TYR A 187 -22.08 -9.43 11.94
C TYR A 187 -22.10 -10.87 12.46
N PHE A 188 -21.07 -11.29 13.17
CA PHE A 188 -21.00 -12.61 13.80
C PHE A 188 -21.29 -12.46 15.30
N PHE A 189 -22.54 -12.70 15.69
CA PHE A 189 -22.99 -12.68 17.09
C PHE A 189 -23.19 -14.08 17.64
N PHE A 190 -22.86 -14.29 18.93
CA PHE A 190 -22.99 -15.55 19.63
C PHE A 190 -23.51 -15.33 21.05
N ASP A 191 -24.50 -16.14 21.49
CA ASP A 191 -25.13 -16.05 22.78
C ASP A 191 -24.22 -16.49 23.95
N ASN A 192 -23.22 -17.33 23.65
CA ASN A 192 -22.30 -17.89 24.63
C ASN A 192 -20.91 -18.11 24.04
N TRP A 193 -19.96 -18.59 24.83
CA TRP A 193 -18.56 -18.77 24.46
C TRP A 193 -18.25 -20.06 23.67
N ASP A 194 -19.23 -20.95 23.47
CA ASP A 194 -18.98 -22.29 22.88
C ASP A 194 -18.44 -22.20 21.43
N ILE A 195 -19.07 -21.39 20.59
CA ILE A 195 -18.62 -21.20 19.21
C ILE A 195 -17.40 -20.26 19.14
N PRO A 196 -17.36 -19.09 19.82
CA PRO A 196 -16.16 -18.27 19.91
C PRO A 196 -14.91 -19.06 20.32
N GLN A 197 -14.98 -19.89 21.35
CA GLN A 197 -13.86 -20.72 21.79
C GLN A 197 -13.33 -21.64 20.68
N ARG A 198 -14.20 -22.16 19.83
CA ARG A 198 -13.81 -23.00 18.69
C ARG A 198 -13.11 -22.21 17.59
N TYR A 199 -13.51 -20.96 17.36
CA TYR A 199 -12.78 -20.04 16.47
C TYR A 199 -11.39 -19.73 17.04
N GLU A 200 -11.27 -19.40 18.31
CA GLU A 200 -9.98 -19.10 18.97
C GLU A 200 -8.96 -20.23 18.87
N GLN A 201 -9.40 -21.49 18.69
CA GLN A 201 -8.49 -22.64 18.48
C GLN A 201 -7.81 -22.62 17.10
N THR A 202 -8.36 -21.93 16.12
CA THR A 202 -7.89 -22.01 14.71
C THR A 202 -7.54 -20.65 14.12
N VAL A 203 -8.17 -19.56 14.61
CA VAL A 203 -7.97 -18.20 14.08
C VAL A 203 -6.82 -17.52 14.81
N PRO A 204 -5.73 -17.19 14.12
CA PRO A 204 -4.62 -16.45 14.73
C PRO A 204 -5.05 -15.03 15.08
N GLN A 205 -4.61 -14.54 16.24
CA GLN A 205 -4.80 -13.15 16.64
C GLN A 205 -3.93 -12.21 15.78
N VAL A 206 -4.47 -11.06 15.38
CA VAL A 206 -3.74 -10.06 14.60
C VAL A 206 -2.84 -9.22 15.51
N PHE A 207 -3.38 -8.82 16.66
CA PHE A 207 -2.70 -7.97 17.64
C PHE A 207 -2.73 -8.65 19.04
N PRO A 208 -1.93 -9.71 19.25
CA PRO A 208 -2.01 -10.52 20.47
C PRO A 208 -1.71 -9.75 21.75
N THR A 209 -1.01 -8.62 21.67
CA THR A 209 -0.63 -7.79 22.81
C THR A 209 -1.54 -6.58 22.99
N THR A 210 -1.82 -5.84 21.91
CA THR A 210 -2.61 -4.58 21.98
C THR A 210 -4.11 -4.81 21.92
N ALA A 211 -4.57 -5.90 21.28
CA ALA A 211 -5.99 -6.27 21.17
C ALA A 211 -6.13 -7.80 21.19
N PRO A 212 -5.91 -8.45 22.34
CA PRO A 212 -5.93 -9.91 22.45
C PRO A 212 -7.34 -10.49 22.24
N GLY A 213 -7.40 -11.64 21.58
CA GLY A 213 -8.64 -12.35 21.25
C GLY A 213 -9.24 -11.93 19.92
N ASN A 214 -10.25 -12.68 19.48
CA ASN A 214 -10.99 -12.41 18.23
C ASN A 214 -12.48 -12.11 18.51
N PHE A 215 -12.88 -11.94 19.77
CA PHE A 215 -14.27 -11.70 20.17
C PHE A 215 -14.36 -10.70 21.31
N THR A 216 -15.37 -9.84 21.24
CA THR A 216 -15.70 -8.87 22.27
C THR A 216 -17.06 -9.19 22.88
N TYR A 217 -17.14 -9.25 24.20
CA TYR A 217 -18.40 -9.42 24.92
C TYR A 217 -19.13 -8.09 25.08
N LEU A 218 -20.41 -8.06 24.75
CA LEU A 218 -21.30 -6.91 24.85
C LEU A 218 -22.30 -7.15 25.99
N PRO A 219 -22.01 -6.64 27.21
CA PRO A 219 -22.83 -6.93 28.39
C PRO A 219 -24.26 -6.40 28.27
N GLU A 220 -24.49 -5.34 27.51
CA GLU A 220 -25.81 -4.73 27.35
C GLU A 220 -26.81 -5.63 26.60
N ILE A 221 -26.34 -6.56 25.78
CA ILE A 221 -27.20 -7.53 25.07
C ILE A 221 -26.84 -8.98 25.40
N GLY A 222 -25.81 -9.22 26.21
CA GLY A 222 -25.40 -10.56 26.65
C GLY A 222 -24.81 -11.43 25.54
N HIS A 223 -24.19 -10.84 24.51
CA HIS A 223 -23.66 -11.55 23.36
C HIS A 223 -22.16 -11.29 23.16
N TYR A 224 -21.50 -12.20 22.46
CA TYR A 224 -20.17 -12.00 21.91
C TYR A 224 -20.26 -11.60 20.43
N VAL A 225 -19.47 -10.62 20.00
CA VAL A 225 -19.33 -10.24 18.60
C VAL A 225 -17.90 -10.50 18.13
N MET A 226 -17.72 -10.94 16.88
CA MET A 226 -16.39 -11.18 16.31
C MET A 226 -15.69 -9.85 16.01
N THR A 227 -14.42 -9.74 16.47
CA THR A 227 -13.58 -8.55 16.37
C THR A 227 -12.14 -8.97 16.09
N SER A 228 -11.84 -9.32 14.83
CA SER A 228 -10.52 -9.86 14.45
C SER A 228 -9.38 -8.87 14.62
N PHE A 229 -9.64 -7.56 14.64
CA PHE A 229 -8.65 -6.50 14.80
C PHE A 229 -8.77 -5.86 16.18
N TYR A 230 -9.54 -4.80 16.33
CA TYR A 230 -9.76 -4.15 17.62
C TYR A 230 -11.17 -4.40 18.14
N PRO A 231 -11.39 -4.34 19.48
CA PRO A 231 -12.71 -4.55 20.08
C PRO A 231 -13.83 -3.66 19.55
N TYR A 232 -13.49 -2.49 19.02
CA TYR A 232 -14.42 -1.52 18.44
C TYR A 232 -14.60 -1.67 16.91
N GLN A 233 -13.97 -2.69 16.28
CA GLN A 233 -14.08 -3.03 14.85
C GLN A 233 -14.79 -4.37 14.72
N TRP A 234 -16.07 -4.35 14.35
CA TRP A 234 -16.90 -5.54 14.28
C TRP A 234 -16.86 -6.17 12.88
N ASP A 235 -16.52 -7.43 12.82
CA ASP A 235 -16.34 -8.17 11.57
C ASP A 235 -17.65 -8.38 10.82
N LEU A 236 -17.70 -7.98 9.56
CA LEU A 236 -18.84 -8.11 8.68
C LEU A 236 -19.07 -9.56 8.25
N ASN A 237 -20.33 -9.98 8.25
CA ASN A 237 -20.74 -11.31 7.85
C ASN A 237 -21.08 -11.37 6.36
N TYR A 238 -20.11 -11.60 5.52
CA TYR A 238 -20.31 -11.74 4.07
C TYR A 238 -21.04 -13.01 3.64
N ARG A 239 -21.46 -13.89 4.55
CA ARG A 239 -22.44 -14.94 4.24
C ARG A 239 -23.84 -14.38 4.02
N ASN A 240 -24.10 -13.17 4.52
CA ASN A 240 -25.31 -12.43 4.28
C ASN A 240 -25.18 -11.63 2.97
N PRO A 241 -25.96 -11.95 1.91
CA PRO A 241 -25.89 -11.26 0.61
C PRO A 241 -26.17 -9.75 0.72
N ARG A 242 -26.94 -9.33 1.72
CA ARG A 242 -27.21 -7.91 1.96
C ARG A 242 -25.94 -7.16 2.33
N VAL A 243 -25.04 -7.76 3.12
CA VAL A 243 -23.74 -7.15 3.45
C VAL A 243 -22.92 -6.92 2.17
N PHE A 244 -22.82 -7.92 1.30
CA PHE A 244 -22.12 -7.77 0.03
C PHE A 244 -22.75 -6.67 -0.84
N ASN A 245 -24.07 -6.69 -1.04
CA ASN A 245 -24.75 -5.70 -1.88
C ASN A 245 -24.56 -4.28 -1.34
N GLU A 246 -24.75 -4.07 -0.04
CA GLU A 246 -24.57 -2.75 0.59
C GLU A 246 -23.11 -2.26 0.50
N MET A 247 -22.12 -3.16 0.65
CA MET A 247 -20.73 -2.78 0.49
C MET A 247 -20.40 -2.45 -0.97
N MET A 248 -20.96 -3.16 -1.95
CA MET A 248 -20.81 -2.80 -3.37
C MET A 248 -21.51 -1.50 -3.70
N TYR A 249 -22.66 -1.21 -3.08
CA TYR A 249 -23.31 0.10 -3.17
C TYR A 249 -22.37 1.21 -2.66
N ASN A 250 -21.77 1.04 -1.48
CA ASN A 250 -20.81 2.01 -0.92
C ASN A 250 -19.57 2.19 -1.83
N PHE A 251 -19.04 1.09 -2.38
CA PHE A 251 -17.94 1.14 -3.35
C PHE A 251 -18.31 2.00 -4.57
N LEU A 252 -19.45 1.74 -5.22
CA LEU A 252 -19.90 2.50 -6.40
C LEU A 252 -20.21 3.96 -6.06
N TYR A 253 -20.77 4.22 -4.88
CA TYR A 253 -21.00 5.58 -4.40
C TYR A 253 -19.69 6.38 -4.34
N LEU A 254 -18.63 5.79 -3.79
CA LEU A 254 -17.32 6.45 -3.64
C LEU A 254 -16.61 6.66 -4.98
N VAL A 255 -16.61 5.66 -5.86
CA VAL A 255 -15.96 5.81 -7.19
C VAL A 255 -16.68 6.82 -8.08
N ASN A 256 -17.99 7.03 -7.88
CA ASN A 256 -18.73 8.09 -8.55
C ASN A 256 -18.40 9.51 -8.03
N ARG A 257 -17.66 9.62 -6.92
CA ARG A 257 -17.06 10.87 -6.40
C ARG A 257 -15.69 11.17 -7.00
N GLY A 258 -15.25 10.40 -8.00
CA GLY A 258 -14.03 10.64 -8.74
C GLY A 258 -12.80 9.89 -8.22
N ILE A 259 -13.00 8.86 -7.40
CA ILE A 259 -11.90 7.97 -6.98
C ILE A 259 -11.48 7.09 -8.17
N ASP A 260 -10.18 7.01 -8.41
CA ASP A 260 -9.57 6.25 -9.52
C ASP A 260 -9.05 4.88 -9.10
N ILE A 261 -8.65 4.75 -7.84
CA ILE A 261 -8.06 3.53 -7.30
C ILE A 261 -8.68 3.26 -5.92
N ILE A 262 -9.16 2.05 -5.72
CA ILE A 262 -9.68 1.60 -4.43
C ILE A 262 -8.66 0.62 -3.82
N ARG A 263 -8.09 1.02 -2.69
CA ARG A 263 -7.27 0.11 -1.87
C ARG A 263 -8.21 -0.67 -0.96
N ILE A 264 -8.31 -1.97 -1.20
CA ILE A 264 -9.12 -2.88 -0.38
C ILE A 264 -8.29 -3.28 0.83
N ASP A 265 -8.76 -2.82 1.99
CA ASP A 265 -8.12 -3.10 3.28
C ASP A 265 -8.33 -4.55 3.71
N ALA A 266 -7.30 -5.15 4.30
CA ALA A 266 -7.34 -6.47 4.96
C ALA A 266 -8.04 -7.57 4.12
N VAL A 267 -7.80 -7.60 2.80
CA VAL A 267 -8.48 -8.50 1.86
C VAL A 267 -8.56 -9.96 2.33
N PRO A 268 -7.48 -10.57 2.85
CA PRO A 268 -7.48 -11.98 3.23
C PRO A 268 -8.51 -12.37 4.30
N TYR A 269 -9.03 -11.39 5.04
CA TYR A 269 -9.87 -11.60 6.23
C TYR A 269 -11.37 -11.54 5.95
N ILE A 270 -11.81 -11.13 4.76
CA ILE A 270 -13.21 -10.79 4.44
C ILE A 270 -14.19 -11.95 4.73
N TRP A 271 -13.79 -13.21 4.55
CA TRP A 271 -14.65 -14.36 4.79
C TRP A 271 -14.27 -15.14 6.05
N LYS A 272 -15.29 -15.53 6.86
CA LYS A 272 -15.11 -16.27 8.10
C LYS A 272 -15.74 -17.66 7.99
N GLU A 273 -14.98 -18.69 8.42
CA GLU A 273 -15.47 -20.07 8.44
C GLU A 273 -14.90 -20.80 9.66
N LEU A 274 -15.81 -21.41 10.45
CA LEU A 274 -15.43 -22.14 11.66
C LEU A 274 -14.54 -23.34 11.32
N GLY A 275 -13.47 -23.54 12.09
CA GLY A 275 -12.50 -24.61 11.87
C GLY A 275 -11.40 -24.26 10.86
N THR A 276 -11.40 -23.05 10.35
CA THR A 276 -10.34 -22.52 9.49
C THR A 276 -9.57 -21.40 10.18
N LYS A 277 -8.52 -20.89 9.53
CA LYS A 277 -7.79 -19.69 9.99
C LYS A 277 -8.52 -18.38 9.67
N CYS A 278 -9.69 -18.41 9.04
CA CYS A 278 -10.42 -17.23 8.54
C CYS A 278 -9.55 -16.27 7.69
N ARG A 279 -8.61 -16.83 6.95
CA ARG A 279 -7.68 -16.09 6.06
C ARG A 279 -7.49 -16.86 4.76
N ASN A 280 -7.40 -16.16 3.63
CA ASN A 280 -7.13 -16.72 2.31
C ASN A 280 -8.13 -17.81 1.89
N LEU A 281 -9.38 -17.68 2.28
CA LEU A 281 -10.40 -18.66 1.91
C LEU A 281 -10.86 -18.43 0.46
N LYS A 282 -11.30 -19.50 -0.21
CA LYS A 282 -11.79 -19.48 -1.60
C LYS A 282 -12.83 -18.36 -1.83
N GLN A 283 -13.71 -18.15 -0.88
CA GLN A 283 -14.78 -17.16 -0.96
C GLN A 283 -14.25 -15.71 -0.97
N VAL A 284 -13.08 -15.45 -0.39
CA VAL A 284 -12.44 -14.12 -0.49
C VAL A 284 -12.12 -13.82 -1.94
N HIS A 285 -11.49 -14.77 -2.65
CA HIS A 285 -11.20 -14.63 -4.08
C HIS A 285 -12.47 -14.45 -4.92
N THR A 286 -13.54 -15.20 -4.60
CA THR A 286 -14.84 -15.02 -5.26
C THR A 286 -15.38 -13.59 -5.06
N ILE A 287 -15.31 -13.04 -3.84
CA ILE A 287 -15.77 -11.67 -3.53
C ILE A 287 -14.96 -10.63 -4.30
N VAL A 288 -13.63 -10.76 -4.32
CA VAL A 288 -12.76 -9.82 -5.05
C VAL A 288 -13.02 -9.91 -6.57
N ARG A 289 -13.23 -11.13 -7.11
CA ARG A 289 -13.60 -11.32 -8.51
C ARG A 289 -14.95 -10.69 -8.85
N LEU A 290 -15.96 -10.84 -7.99
CA LEU A 290 -17.27 -10.18 -8.14
C LEU A 290 -17.09 -8.64 -8.16
N MET A 291 -16.32 -8.09 -7.21
CA MET A 291 -16.04 -6.66 -7.15
C MET A 291 -15.30 -6.16 -8.40
N ARG A 292 -14.37 -6.97 -8.94
CA ARG A 292 -13.67 -6.67 -10.18
C ARG A 292 -14.63 -6.56 -11.36
N MET A 293 -15.53 -7.53 -11.55
CA MET A 293 -16.53 -7.51 -12.63
C MET A 293 -17.51 -6.34 -12.48
N ILE A 294 -17.95 -6.04 -11.25
CA ILE A 294 -18.79 -4.87 -10.94
C ILE A 294 -18.08 -3.59 -11.38
N SER A 295 -16.79 -3.44 -11.06
CA SER A 295 -15.98 -2.31 -11.51
C SER A 295 -15.92 -2.23 -13.04
N GLU A 296 -15.64 -3.33 -13.73
CA GLU A 296 -15.53 -3.41 -15.19
C GLU A 296 -16.87 -3.10 -15.89
N ILE A 297 -18.01 -3.37 -15.26
CA ILE A 297 -19.34 -3.02 -15.78
C ILE A 297 -19.62 -1.52 -15.62
N VAL A 298 -19.43 -0.96 -14.43
CA VAL A 298 -19.93 0.38 -14.08
C VAL A 298 -18.86 1.46 -14.29
N CYS A 299 -17.62 1.18 -13.93
CA CYS A 299 -16.50 2.14 -13.85
C CYS A 299 -15.17 1.51 -14.28
N PRO A 300 -15.05 1.04 -15.54
CA PRO A 300 -13.90 0.21 -15.98
C PRO A 300 -12.55 0.92 -15.92
N GLY A 301 -12.54 2.22 -15.74
CA GLY A 301 -11.32 3.00 -15.51
C GLY A 301 -10.81 2.95 -14.06
N VAL A 302 -11.54 2.34 -13.12
CA VAL A 302 -11.16 2.26 -11.70
C VAL A 302 -10.34 1.00 -11.43
N LEU A 303 -9.24 1.16 -10.71
CA LEU A 303 -8.35 0.05 -10.35
C LEU A 303 -8.63 -0.45 -8.92
N LEU A 304 -8.43 -1.74 -8.71
CA LEU A 304 -8.45 -2.39 -7.40
C LEU A 304 -7.01 -2.67 -6.96
N LEU A 305 -6.65 -2.14 -5.80
CA LEU A 305 -5.39 -2.37 -5.12
C LEU A 305 -5.67 -3.19 -3.86
N GLY A 306 -5.16 -4.42 -3.79
CA GLY A 306 -5.36 -5.29 -2.63
C GLY A 306 -4.25 -5.13 -1.60
N GLU A 307 -4.63 -5.01 -0.33
CA GLU A 307 -3.67 -5.17 0.76
C GLU A 307 -3.64 -6.62 1.22
N VAL A 308 -2.49 -7.26 0.99
CA VAL A 308 -2.24 -8.66 1.34
C VAL A 308 -0.85 -8.76 1.96
N VAL A 309 -0.78 -8.78 3.29
CA VAL A 309 0.48 -8.85 4.04
C VAL A 309 0.82 -10.32 4.32
N MET A 310 1.52 -10.94 3.39
CA MET A 310 1.90 -12.37 3.45
C MET A 310 3.15 -12.64 2.63
N GLU A 311 3.64 -13.87 2.71
CA GLU A 311 4.73 -14.35 1.86
C GLU A 311 4.32 -14.32 0.37
N PRO A 312 5.26 -14.12 -0.56
CA PRO A 312 4.97 -13.89 -1.99
C PRO A 312 4.05 -14.94 -2.62
N GLU A 313 4.25 -16.21 -2.31
CA GLU A 313 3.44 -17.30 -2.85
C GLU A 313 1.95 -17.20 -2.48
N LYS A 314 1.65 -16.56 -1.34
CA LYS A 314 0.28 -16.33 -0.86
C LYS A 314 -0.32 -15.02 -1.35
N VAL A 315 0.51 -14.08 -1.77
CA VAL A 315 0.09 -12.77 -2.31
C VAL A 315 -0.36 -12.92 -3.76
N VAL A 316 0.40 -13.63 -4.59
CA VAL A 316 0.18 -13.77 -6.04
C VAL A 316 -1.26 -14.21 -6.41
N PRO A 317 -1.92 -15.16 -5.71
CA PRO A 317 -3.29 -15.55 -6.03
C PRO A 317 -4.31 -14.40 -6.03
N TYR A 318 -4.05 -13.30 -5.34
CA TYR A 318 -4.95 -12.12 -5.31
C TYR A 318 -4.92 -11.26 -6.59
N PHE A 319 -4.01 -11.53 -7.51
CA PHE A 319 -4.13 -11.04 -8.89
C PHE A 319 -5.17 -11.82 -9.69
N GLY A 320 -5.57 -13.01 -9.21
CA GLY A 320 -6.36 -13.96 -9.98
C GLY A 320 -5.53 -14.65 -11.07
N THR A 321 -6.16 -14.97 -12.17
CA THR A 321 -5.49 -15.41 -13.40
C THR A 321 -5.59 -14.37 -14.49
N VAL A 322 -4.85 -14.53 -15.59
CA VAL A 322 -4.94 -13.60 -16.74
C VAL A 322 -6.36 -13.57 -17.31
N GLU A 323 -7.05 -14.72 -17.34
CA GLU A 323 -8.42 -14.87 -17.86
C GLU A 323 -9.49 -14.44 -16.84
N LYS A 324 -9.18 -14.56 -15.55
CA LYS A 324 -10.08 -14.22 -14.44
C LYS A 324 -9.35 -13.35 -13.43
N PRO A 325 -9.08 -12.09 -13.79
CA PRO A 325 -8.34 -11.17 -12.91
C PRO A 325 -9.16 -10.78 -11.68
N GLU A 326 -8.45 -10.62 -10.56
CA GLU A 326 -8.97 -10.09 -9.29
C GLU A 326 -8.45 -8.66 -9.07
N CYS A 327 -7.45 -8.44 -8.22
CA CYS A 327 -6.84 -7.12 -8.06
C CYS A 327 -5.99 -6.74 -9.29
N HIS A 328 -5.96 -5.45 -9.61
CA HIS A 328 -5.05 -4.90 -10.62
C HIS A 328 -3.63 -4.77 -10.06
N MET A 329 -3.54 -4.42 -8.79
CA MET A 329 -2.30 -4.11 -8.09
C MET A 329 -2.31 -4.70 -6.69
N LEU A 330 -1.11 -5.04 -6.19
CA LEU A 330 -0.88 -5.47 -4.81
C LEU A 330 0.35 -4.77 -4.23
N TYR A 331 0.41 -4.66 -2.91
CA TYR A 331 1.59 -4.14 -2.22
C TYR A 331 2.74 -5.14 -2.25
N ASN A 332 3.95 -4.66 -2.52
CA ASN A 332 5.18 -5.47 -2.48
C ASN A 332 5.77 -5.52 -1.07
N VAL A 333 4.99 -6.02 -0.11
CA VAL A 333 5.31 -5.99 1.32
C VAL A 333 6.59 -6.77 1.64
N THR A 334 6.73 -7.98 1.11
CA THR A 334 7.89 -8.83 1.40
C THR A 334 9.18 -8.23 0.86
N THR A 335 9.16 -7.66 -0.34
CA THR A 335 10.33 -6.96 -0.91
C THR A 335 10.70 -5.74 -0.08
N MET A 336 9.72 -4.98 0.40
CA MET A 336 9.94 -3.84 1.29
C MET A 336 10.62 -4.28 2.59
N ALA A 337 10.10 -5.28 3.28
CA ALA A 337 10.71 -5.79 4.52
C ALA A 337 12.11 -6.39 4.27
N THR A 338 12.30 -7.09 3.14
CA THR A 338 13.60 -7.66 2.75
C THR A 338 14.61 -6.57 2.41
N THR A 339 14.18 -5.41 1.88
CA THR A 339 15.07 -4.25 1.66
C THR A 339 15.68 -3.77 2.97
N TRP A 340 14.87 -3.59 4.01
CA TRP A 340 15.37 -3.20 5.33
C TRP A 340 16.22 -4.29 6.00
N HIS A 341 15.85 -5.57 5.84
CA HIS A 341 16.72 -6.68 6.22
C HIS A 341 18.11 -6.56 5.57
N THR A 342 18.15 -6.25 4.26
CA THR A 342 19.40 -6.11 3.52
C THR A 342 20.27 -4.97 4.06
N ILE A 343 19.67 -3.83 4.43
CA ILE A 343 20.39 -2.73 5.11
C ILE A 343 21.01 -3.21 6.43
N ALA A 344 20.27 -3.94 7.26
CA ALA A 344 20.75 -4.40 8.57
C ALA A 344 21.84 -5.47 8.46
N THR A 345 21.77 -6.34 7.46
CA THR A 345 22.68 -7.49 7.29
C THR A 345 23.80 -7.25 6.28
N ARG A 346 23.66 -6.26 5.40
CA ARG A 346 24.56 -6.01 4.24
C ARG A 346 24.67 -7.23 3.32
N ASP A 347 23.58 -8.01 3.20
CA ASP A 347 23.52 -9.21 2.37
C ASP A 347 22.29 -9.15 1.46
N VAL A 348 22.51 -8.97 0.15
CA VAL A 348 21.47 -8.85 -0.86
C VAL A 348 20.89 -10.19 -1.29
N SER A 349 21.39 -11.31 -0.81
CA SER A 349 21.04 -12.65 -1.30
C SER A 349 19.54 -12.94 -1.19
N LEU A 350 18.92 -12.61 -0.05
CA LEU A 350 17.49 -12.77 0.14
C LEU A 350 16.69 -11.81 -0.73
N LEU A 351 17.13 -10.55 -0.84
CA LEU A 351 16.50 -9.54 -1.67
C LEU A 351 16.54 -9.90 -3.16
N LYS A 352 17.68 -10.39 -3.62
CA LYS A 352 17.83 -10.90 -4.99
C LYS A 352 16.86 -12.04 -5.27
N LYS A 353 16.81 -13.05 -4.40
CA LYS A 353 15.85 -14.16 -4.51
C LYS A 353 14.40 -13.64 -4.59
N GLN A 354 14.04 -12.69 -3.74
CA GLN A 354 12.70 -12.08 -3.73
C GLN A 354 12.39 -11.35 -5.04
N LEU A 355 13.34 -10.58 -5.57
CA LEU A 355 13.19 -9.89 -6.85
C LEU A 355 13.07 -10.87 -8.01
N ASP A 356 13.83 -11.97 -8.02
CA ASP A 356 13.74 -13.00 -9.05
C ASP A 356 12.35 -13.66 -9.08
N ILE A 357 11.73 -13.88 -7.91
CA ILE A 357 10.33 -14.36 -7.83
C ILE A 357 9.39 -13.35 -8.48
N VAL A 358 9.45 -12.09 -8.08
CA VAL A 358 8.58 -11.01 -8.60
C VAL A 358 8.79 -10.83 -10.11
N ASN A 359 10.03 -10.80 -10.58
CA ASN A 359 10.38 -10.61 -11.99
C ASN A 359 9.92 -11.77 -12.89
N GLY A 360 9.77 -12.97 -12.34
CA GLY A 360 9.26 -14.15 -13.03
C GLY A 360 7.72 -14.20 -13.19
N LEU A 361 6.99 -13.25 -12.59
CA LEU A 361 5.53 -13.20 -12.67
C LEU A 361 5.02 -12.60 -14.00
N PRO A 362 3.76 -12.90 -14.39
CA PRO A 362 3.15 -12.26 -15.54
C PRO A 362 3.19 -10.72 -15.47
N LYS A 363 3.43 -10.07 -16.59
CA LYS A 363 3.52 -8.58 -16.68
C LYS A 363 2.21 -7.86 -16.33
N ASN A 364 1.10 -8.58 -16.27
CA ASN A 364 -0.19 -8.04 -15.83
C ASN A 364 -0.27 -7.90 -14.30
N TYR A 365 0.66 -8.51 -13.55
CA TYR A 365 0.71 -8.46 -12.08
C TYR A 365 1.59 -7.28 -11.66
N VAL A 366 0.95 -6.20 -11.25
CA VAL A 366 1.63 -4.93 -10.93
C VAL A 366 1.72 -4.76 -9.44
N PHE A 367 2.94 -4.57 -8.94
CA PHE A 367 3.18 -4.27 -7.53
C PHE A 367 3.36 -2.78 -7.27
N LEU A 368 2.87 -2.32 -6.12
CA LEU A 368 3.30 -1.06 -5.54
C LEU A 368 4.58 -1.28 -4.73
N ASN A 369 5.63 -0.54 -5.09
CA ASN A 369 6.93 -0.58 -4.43
C ASN A 369 7.08 0.64 -3.52
N TYR A 370 7.47 0.42 -2.29
CA TYR A 370 7.59 1.46 -1.28
C TYR A 370 8.65 1.09 -0.24
N LEU A 371 9.21 2.07 0.44
CA LEU A 371 10.16 1.86 1.53
C LEU A 371 9.47 1.80 2.89
N ARG A 372 8.40 2.56 3.06
CA ARG A 372 7.50 2.56 4.20
C ARG A 372 6.09 3.04 3.80
N CYS A 373 5.12 2.80 4.64
CA CYS A 373 3.78 3.36 4.51
C CYS A 373 3.31 3.94 5.87
N HIS A 374 2.02 4.07 6.08
CA HIS A 374 1.41 4.49 7.34
C HIS A 374 1.42 3.37 8.41
N ASP A 375 1.62 2.12 8.00
CA ASP A 375 1.66 0.97 8.90
C ASP A 375 3.09 0.66 9.37
N ASP A 376 3.14 -0.20 10.37
CA ASP A 376 4.36 -0.77 10.88
C ASP A 376 5.04 -1.73 9.88
N ILE A 377 6.33 -1.89 10.01
CA ILE A 377 7.11 -2.87 9.25
C ILE A 377 7.13 -4.18 10.01
N GLY A 378 6.43 -5.18 9.49
CA GLY A 378 6.48 -6.55 9.97
C GLY A 378 7.60 -7.35 9.31
N TRP A 379 8.32 -8.16 10.07
CA TRP A 379 9.43 -8.98 9.57
C TRP A 379 8.92 -10.31 8.98
N GLY A 380 7.98 -10.24 8.03
CA GLY A 380 7.46 -11.39 7.26
C GLY A 380 8.41 -11.80 6.14
N LEU A 381 9.61 -12.27 6.50
CA LEU A 381 10.66 -12.67 5.57
C LEU A 381 10.55 -14.17 5.22
N ASP A 382 11.26 -14.61 4.18
CA ASP A 382 11.42 -16.04 3.87
C ASP A 382 12.34 -16.72 4.90
N TYR A 383 11.79 -17.05 6.07
CA TYR A 383 12.55 -17.73 7.14
C TYR A 383 12.97 -19.15 6.76
N GLY A 384 12.29 -19.82 5.83
CA GLY A 384 12.75 -21.10 5.32
C GLY A 384 14.13 -21.02 4.65
N THR A 385 14.40 -19.93 3.94
CA THR A 385 15.72 -19.62 3.36
C THR A 385 16.72 -19.14 4.41
N LEU A 386 16.31 -18.27 5.32
CA LEU A 386 17.18 -17.74 6.37
C LEU A 386 17.65 -18.81 7.36
N GLU A 387 16.79 -19.74 7.74
CA GLU A 387 17.15 -20.87 8.61
C GLU A 387 18.16 -21.81 7.97
N GLN A 388 18.07 -22.06 6.65
CA GLN A 388 19.10 -22.79 5.90
C GLN A 388 20.46 -22.07 5.91
N ALA A 389 20.48 -20.75 6.03
CA ALA A 389 21.67 -19.95 6.23
C ALA A 389 22.08 -19.82 7.72
N GLY A 390 21.40 -20.52 8.63
CA GLY A 390 21.70 -20.54 10.06
C GLY A 390 21.10 -19.37 10.86
N MET A 391 20.15 -18.62 10.30
CA MET A 391 19.46 -17.51 10.96
C MET A 391 18.12 -17.98 11.52
N MET A 392 18.05 -18.19 12.84
CA MET A 392 16.81 -18.57 13.51
C MET A 392 15.83 -17.40 13.59
N GLU A 393 14.56 -17.62 13.25
CA GLU A 393 13.53 -16.58 13.12
C GLU A 393 13.47 -15.61 14.31
N ALA A 394 13.29 -16.11 15.54
CA ALA A 394 13.13 -15.27 16.72
C ALA A 394 14.36 -14.40 17.01
N GLN A 395 15.57 -14.98 16.89
CA GLN A 395 16.81 -14.26 17.12
C GLN A 395 17.07 -13.21 16.05
N HIS A 396 16.71 -13.54 14.80
CA HIS A 396 16.88 -12.65 13.67
C HIS A 396 15.89 -11.46 13.73
N LYS A 397 14.64 -11.69 14.04
CA LYS A 397 13.64 -10.62 14.28
C LYS A 397 14.10 -9.69 15.40
N LYS A 398 14.59 -10.25 16.51
CA LYS A 398 15.15 -9.45 17.60
C LYS A 398 16.34 -8.59 17.12
N TYR A 399 17.25 -9.15 16.33
CA TYR A 399 18.38 -8.40 15.78
C TYR A 399 17.90 -7.23 14.92
N LEU A 400 16.93 -7.43 14.04
CA LEU A 400 16.36 -6.37 13.19
C LEU A 400 15.70 -5.27 14.03
N ASN A 401 14.93 -5.65 15.04
CA ASN A 401 14.32 -4.72 15.98
C ASN A 401 15.37 -3.89 16.73
N ASP A 402 16.43 -4.51 17.25
CA ASP A 402 17.52 -3.82 17.93
C ASP A 402 18.31 -2.93 16.96
N TYR A 403 18.53 -3.39 15.72
CA TYR A 403 19.20 -2.60 14.69
C TYR A 403 18.44 -1.30 14.39
N PHE A 404 17.16 -1.39 14.06
CA PHE A 404 16.39 -0.21 13.66
C PHE A 404 16.03 0.71 14.83
N ARG A 405 16.11 0.23 16.08
CA ARG A 405 16.06 1.09 17.29
C ARG A 405 17.40 1.79 17.58
N GLY A 406 18.45 1.47 16.84
CA GLY A 406 19.80 1.99 17.09
C GLY A 406 20.49 1.39 18.31
N LEU A 407 20.08 0.21 18.75
CA LEU A 407 20.68 -0.52 19.87
C LEU A 407 21.81 -1.46 19.43
N ALA A 408 21.87 -1.83 18.16
CA ALA A 408 23.00 -2.55 17.59
C ALA A 408 24.19 -1.61 17.37
N GLY A 409 25.40 -2.05 17.71
CA GLY A 409 26.61 -1.22 17.65
C GLY A 409 26.99 -0.72 16.25
N ASN A 410 26.42 -1.33 15.22
CA ASN A 410 26.62 -0.99 13.81
C ASN A 410 25.44 -0.26 13.18
N SER A 411 24.52 0.29 13.98
CA SER A 411 23.31 0.98 13.50
C SER A 411 23.28 2.45 13.93
N ASN A 412 22.93 3.31 12.98
CA ASN A 412 22.61 4.73 13.22
C ASN A 412 21.09 5.00 13.18
N SER A 413 20.30 3.97 12.99
CA SER A 413 18.85 4.06 12.87
C SER A 413 18.15 4.54 14.15
N ARG A 414 16.94 5.10 14.00
CA ARG A 414 16.04 5.48 15.08
C ARG A 414 14.61 5.07 14.73
N GLY A 415 13.90 4.52 15.73
CA GLY A 415 12.50 4.19 15.64
C GLY A 415 12.00 3.46 16.87
N GLU A 416 10.77 3.00 16.83
CA GLU A 416 10.07 2.37 17.96
C GLU A 416 9.44 1.05 17.58
N LEU A 417 9.23 0.19 18.55
CA LEU A 417 8.50 -1.06 18.37
C LEU A 417 6.99 -0.84 18.51
N TYR A 418 6.23 -1.64 17.80
CA TYR A 418 4.79 -1.73 17.88
C TYR A 418 4.35 -3.16 18.12
N ASN A 419 3.34 -3.36 19.00
CA ASN A 419 2.76 -4.66 19.33
C ASN A 419 3.82 -5.69 19.75
N GLU A 420 4.78 -5.28 20.60
CA GLU A 420 5.81 -6.17 21.14
C GLU A 420 5.22 -7.25 22.05
N ASP A 421 5.49 -8.51 21.75
CA ASP A 421 5.17 -9.63 22.62
C ASP A 421 6.28 -9.76 23.69
N PRO A 422 5.99 -9.55 24.98
CA PRO A 422 7.00 -9.57 26.02
C PRO A 422 7.62 -10.95 26.26
N VAL A 423 6.97 -12.03 25.79
CA VAL A 423 7.43 -13.42 25.98
C VAL A 423 8.33 -13.85 24.81
N THR A 424 7.84 -13.67 23.57
CA THR A 424 8.57 -14.09 22.36
C THR A 424 9.54 -13.03 21.85
N GLN A 425 9.38 -11.77 22.28
CA GLN A 425 10.07 -10.57 21.78
C GLN A 425 9.83 -10.32 20.27
N ASP A 426 8.80 -10.94 19.70
CA ASP A 426 8.34 -10.60 18.38
C ASP A 426 7.69 -9.21 18.42
N ALA A 427 8.00 -8.38 17.46
CA ALA A 427 7.50 -7.02 17.37
C ALA A 427 7.58 -6.53 15.93
N ARG A 428 6.83 -5.48 15.65
CA ARG A 428 6.88 -4.73 14.41
C ARG A 428 7.59 -3.42 14.65
N PHE A 429 8.11 -2.82 13.59
CA PHE A 429 8.93 -1.62 13.69
C PHE A 429 8.25 -0.41 13.06
N CYS A 430 8.43 0.77 13.67
CA CYS A 430 7.91 2.05 13.21
C CYS A 430 9.02 3.10 13.13
N GLY A 431 9.13 3.77 11.99
CA GLY A 431 10.09 4.86 11.76
C GLY A 431 9.96 5.45 10.36
N THR A 432 10.42 6.69 10.18
CA THR A 432 10.54 7.32 8.85
C THR A 432 11.76 6.80 8.12
N THR A 433 11.76 6.82 6.79
CA THR A 433 12.91 6.43 5.97
C THR A 433 14.19 7.16 6.39
N ALA A 434 14.10 8.47 6.57
CA ALA A 434 15.21 9.31 6.99
C ALA A 434 15.79 8.91 8.36
N SER A 435 14.93 8.61 9.35
CA SER A 435 15.38 8.17 10.68
C SER A 435 15.98 6.78 10.65
N MET A 436 15.42 5.88 9.84
CA MET A 436 15.98 4.53 9.64
C MET A 436 17.33 4.57 8.94
N CYS A 437 17.56 5.51 8.03
CA CYS A 437 18.86 5.72 7.37
C CYS A 437 19.89 6.40 8.27
N GLY A 438 19.49 6.99 9.41
CA GLY A 438 20.39 7.62 10.37
C GLY A 438 20.47 9.16 10.29
N ILE A 439 19.67 9.83 9.46
CA ILE A 439 19.63 11.30 9.35
C ILE A 439 19.30 11.94 10.70
N GLU A 440 18.34 11.37 11.43
CA GLU A 440 17.94 11.86 12.76
C GLU A 440 19.11 11.81 13.75
N ARG A 441 19.82 10.69 13.80
CA ARG A 441 20.99 10.52 14.69
C ARG A 441 22.11 11.45 14.30
N ALA A 442 22.43 11.54 13.03
CA ALA A 442 23.49 12.43 12.53
C ALA A 442 23.22 13.91 12.87
N GLY A 443 21.95 14.32 12.74
CA GLY A 443 21.50 15.67 13.14
C GLY A 443 21.63 15.91 14.65
N PHE A 444 21.25 14.93 15.47
CA PHE A 444 21.38 15.02 16.92
C PHE A 444 22.85 15.10 17.38
N GLU A 445 23.72 14.27 16.79
CA GLU A 445 25.15 14.25 17.09
C GLU A 445 25.95 15.37 16.39
N GLN A 446 25.31 16.15 15.53
CA GLN A 446 25.96 17.20 14.70
C GLN A 446 27.15 16.66 13.90
N ASN A 447 27.04 15.44 13.41
CA ASN A 447 28.09 14.74 12.68
C ASN A 447 27.84 14.82 11.17
N GLU A 448 28.58 15.68 10.49
CA GLU A 448 28.43 15.93 9.04
C GLU A 448 28.77 14.71 8.18
N GLU A 449 29.80 13.96 8.52
CA GLU A 449 30.21 12.75 7.77
C GLU A 449 29.10 11.69 7.86
N MET A 450 28.57 11.46 9.06
CA MET A 450 27.42 10.56 9.27
C MET A 450 26.18 11.05 8.51
N MET A 451 25.95 12.37 8.48
CA MET A 451 24.83 12.98 7.75
C MET A 451 24.92 12.71 6.25
N GLN A 452 26.10 12.91 5.64
CA GLN A 452 26.28 12.66 4.21
C GLN A 452 26.11 11.17 3.88
N GLY A 453 26.61 10.25 4.71
CA GLY A 453 26.38 8.81 4.54
C GLY A 453 24.92 8.43 4.66
N ALA A 454 24.17 9.03 5.60
CA ALA A 454 22.75 8.78 5.79
C ALA A 454 21.90 9.31 4.63
N ILE A 455 22.19 10.50 4.11
CA ILE A 455 21.55 11.07 2.91
C ILE A 455 21.83 10.17 1.70
N GLN A 456 23.07 9.72 1.53
CA GLN A 456 23.43 8.84 0.41
C GLN A 456 22.69 7.50 0.48
N MET A 457 22.52 6.91 1.67
CA MET A 457 21.73 5.69 1.88
C MET A 457 20.25 5.93 1.53
N ASP A 458 19.66 7.01 1.99
CA ASP A 458 18.26 7.38 1.71
C ASP A 458 18.02 7.50 0.20
N VAL A 459 18.85 8.26 -0.49
CA VAL A 459 18.78 8.45 -1.95
C VAL A 459 18.99 7.14 -2.71
N MET A 460 19.95 6.31 -2.29
CA MET A 460 20.22 4.99 -2.90
C MET A 460 19.01 4.06 -2.76
N LEU A 461 18.35 4.04 -1.61
CA LEU A 461 17.14 3.23 -1.39
C LEU A 461 15.98 3.68 -2.28
N HIS A 462 15.78 4.97 -2.47
CA HIS A 462 14.78 5.48 -3.41
C HIS A 462 15.13 5.15 -4.86
N ALA A 463 16.41 5.29 -5.25
CA ALA A 463 16.87 4.88 -6.58
C ALA A 463 16.65 3.37 -6.81
N TYR A 464 16.96 2.54 -5.81
CA TYR A 464 16.66 1.11 -5.87
C TYR A 464 15.15 0.85 -6.01
N MET A 465 14.31 1.53 -5.22
CA MET A 465 12.85 1.39 -5.29
C MET A 465 12.33 1.74 -6.70
N PHE A 466 12.83 2.80 -7.32
CA PHE A 466 12.46 3.18 -8.70
C PHE A 466 12.91 2.18 -9.76
N MET A 467 13.94 1.40 -9.47
CA MET A 467 14.45 0.36 -10.37
C MET A 467 13.62 -0.93 -10.36
N GLN A 468 12.76 -1.14 -9.38
CA GLN A 468 11.89 -2.32 -9.31
C GLN A 468 10.80 -2.28 -10.38
N SER A 469 10.33 -3.46 -10.81
CA SER A 469 9.11 -3.56 -11.63
C SER A 469 7.88 -3.14 -10.83
N GLY A 470 6.98 -2.35 -11.42
CA GLY A 470 5.78 -1.86 -10.76
C GLY A 470 5.76 -0.34 -10.57
N ILE A 471 4.96 0.12 -9.61
CA ILE A 471 4.70 1.54 -9.38
C ILE A 471 5.36 1.95 -8.06
N PRO A 472 6.31 2.89 -8.08
CA PRO A 472 6.90 3.43 -6.85
C PRO A 472 5.92 4.38 -6.15
N VAL A 473 5.92 4.33 -4.82
CA VAL A 473 5.08 5.18 -3.96
C VAL A 473 5.90 5.72 -2.81
N LEU A 474 5.91 7.04 -2.66
CA LEU A 474 6.50 7.75 -1.53
C LEU A 474 5.49 7.87 -0.37
N TYR A 475 5.96 7.99 0.84
CA TYR A 475 5.15 8.53 1.93
C TYR A 475 5.52 10.02 2.13
N SER A 476 4.54 10.91 2.28
CA SER A 476 4.81 12.35 2.40
C SER A 476 5.81 12.67 3.51
N GLY A 477 6.78 13.51 3.19
CA GLY A 477 7.92 13.83 4.03
C GLY A 477 9.20 13.05 3.65
N ASP A 478 9.12 11.89 2.98
CA ASP A 478 10.30 11.18 2.49
C ASP A 478 11.06 12.02 1.46
N GLU A 479 10.34 12.78 0.62
CA GLU A 479 10.92 13.65 -0.40
C GLU A 479 11.76 14.82 0.15
N ILE A 480 11.65 15.07 1.45
CA ILE A 480 12.44 16.10 2.16
C ILE A 480 13.29 15.53 3.31
N GLY A 481 13.36 14.22 3.45
CA GLY A 481 14.08 13.56 4.54
C GLY A 481 13.51 13.86 5.93
N GLN A 482 12.18 13.94 6.05
CA GLN A 482 11.51 14.20 7.33
C GLN A 482 11.77 13.06 8.31
N VAL A 483 12.28 13.41 9.51
CA VAL A 483 12.59 12.47 10.59
C VAL A 483 11.36 12.15 11.45
N ASN A 484 11.51 11.19 12.36
CA ASN A 484 10.49 10.78 13.31
C ASN A 484 9.88 11.94 14.11
N ASP A 485 8.58 11.84 14.37
CA ASP A 485 7.83 12.78 15.21
C ASP A 485 7.46 12.12 16.54
N TYR A 486 8.06 12.57 17.61
CA TYR A 486 7.81 12.06 18.96
C TYR A 486 6.69 12.80 19.70
N THR A 487 6.13 13.87 19.10
CA THR A 487 5.08 14.68 19.76
C THR A 487 3.78 13.92 19.95
N TYR A 488 3.56 12.82 19.21
CA TYR A 488 2.40 11.96 19.38
C TYR A 488 2.27 11.41 20.82
N LYS A 489 3.40 11.29 21.55
CA LYS A 489 3.42 10.81 22.96
C LYS A 489 2.74 11.78 23.93
N GLU A 490 2.61 13.05 23.54
CA GLU A 490 1.92 14.09 24.31
C GLU A 490 0.41 14.09 24.09
N ASP A 491 -0.06 13.40 23.00
CA ASP A 491 -1.48 13.28 22.69
C ASP A 491 -2.07 12.01 23.33
N PRO A 492 -2.98 12.10 24.31
CA PRO A 492 -3.58 10.95 24.97
C PRO A 492 -4.31 9.98 24.02
N GLN A 493 -4.79 10.47 22.88
CA GLN A 493 -5.50 9.66 21.89
C GLN A 493 -4.56 8.88 20.94
N ARG A 494 -3.27 9.24 20.88
CA ARG A 494 -2.27 8.67 19.98
C ARG A 494 -1.09 8.02 20.71
N SER A 495 -0.85 8.40 21.96
CA SER A 495 0.35 8.02 22.72
C SER A 495 0.55 6.51 22.89
N SER A 496 -0.50 5.70 22.79
CA SER A 496 -0.44 4.24 22.89
C SER A 496 -0.10 3.54 21.57
N ASP A 497 -0.04 4.27 20.45
CA ASP A 497 0.19 3.72 19.12
C ASP A 497 1.47 4.30 18.51
N SER A 498 2.57 3.54 18.56
CA SER A 498 3.87 3.97 18.06
C SER A 498 3.94 4.16 16.54
N ARG A 499 2.92 3.75 15.77
CA ARG A 499 2.84 4.07 14.32
C ARG A 499 2.77 5.58 14.08
N TYR A 500 2.29 6.36 15.04
CA TYR A 500 2.25 7.82 14.93
C TYR A 500 3.64 8.48 14.89
N ILE A 501 4.71 7.79 15.27
CA ILE A 501 6.09 8.30 15.14
C ILE A 501 6.45 8.66 13.69
N HIS A 502 5.90 7.93 12.71
CA HIS A 502 6.14 8.15 11.29
C HIS A 502 4.93 8.70 10.52
N ARG A 503 3.83 8.99 11.23
CA ARG A 503 2.63 9.65 10.70
C ARG A 503 2.57 11.14 11.05
N GLY A 504 3.71 11.73 11.44
CA GLY A 504 3.80 13.14 11.86
C GLY A 504 3.31 14.14 10.80
N ALA A 505 2.94 15.33 11.25
CA ALA A 505 2.50 16.40 10.36
C ALA A 505 3.61 16.79 9.37
N MET A 506 3.23 17.09 8.12
CA MET A 506 4.15 17.56 7.09
C MET A 506 4.83 18.86 7.52
N ARG A 507 6.15 18.85 7.54
CA ARG A 507 6.98 19.99 7.94
C ARG A 507 7.15 20.97 6.78
N TRP A 508 6.13 21.79 6.56
CA TRP A 508 6.12 22.79 5.48
C TRP A 508 7.25 23.81 5.59
N ASP A 509 7.73 24.09 6.81
CA ASP A 509 8.93 24.89 7.07
C ASP A 509 10.19 24.25 6.49
N LEU A 510 10.34 22.93 6.61
CA LEU A 510 11.42 22.16 6.01
C LEU A 510 11.24 22.04 4.48
N ALA A 511 10.00 21.85 4.01
CA ALA A 511 9.71 21.79 2.58
C ALA A 511 10.11 23.07 1.83
N GLU A 512 10.10 24.24 2.46
CA GLU A 512 10.63 25.47 1.86
C GLU A 512 12.16 25.46 1.67
N ARG A 513 12.87 24.65 2.45
CA ARG A 513 14.35 24.54 2.39
C ARG A 513 14.87 23.71 1.20
N ILE A 514 13.99 23.04 0.44
CA ILE A 514 14.38 22.40 -0.82
C ILE A 514 15.02 23.39 -1.82
N LYS A 515 14.80 24.68 -1.65
CA LYS A 515 15.39 25.78 -2.46
C LYS A 515 16.77 26.23 -1.96
N VAL A 516 17.20 25.75 -0.79
CA VAL A 516 18.42 26.19 -0.10
C VAL A 516 19.51 25.16 -0.28
N SER A 517 20.46 25.43 -1.15
CA SER A 517 21.56 24.51 -1.46
C SER A 517 22.34 24.10 -0.19
N GLY A 518 22.67 22.80 -0.11
CA GLY A 518 23.43 22.21 0.98
C GLY A 518 22.60 21.74 2.18
N THR A 519 21.30 22.07 2.25
CA THR A 519 20.44 21.49 3.27
C THR A 519 20.10 20.02 2.97
N VAL A 520 19.72 19.26 3.98
CA VAL A 520 19.29 17.85 3.84
C VAL A 520 18.12 17.76 2.86
N GLU A 521 17.13 18.63 3.05
CA GLU A 521 15.92 18.69 2.24
C GLU A 521 16.23 18.99 0.76
N HIS A 522 17.16 19.89 0.49
CA HIS A 522 17.60 20.19 -0.87
C HIS A 522 18.35 19.01 -1.50
N GLN A 523 19.25 18.36 -0.76
CA GLN A 523 20.04 17.25 -1.27
C GLN A 523 19.15 16.06 -1.66
N ILE A 524 18.22 15.67 -0.78
CA ILE A 524 17.28 14.56 -1.04
C ILE A 524 16.34 14.94 -2.18
N PHE A 525 15.63 16.06 -2.05
CA PHE A 525 14.64 16.48 -3.04
C PHE A 525 15.21 16.59 -4.46
N SER A 526 16.39 17.23 -4.61
CA SER A 526 16.99 17.42 -5.92
C SER A 526 17.45 16.08 -6.54
N LYS A 527 17.89 15.13 -5.73
CA LYS A 527 18.27 13.80 -6.22
C LYS A 527 17.05 12.97 -6.61
N LEU A 528 15.97 13.02 -5.84
CA LEU A 528 14.72 12.36 -6.21
C LEU A 528 14.14 12.96 -7.51
N ASP A 529 14.11 14.27 -7.65
CA ASP A 529 13.67 14.95 -8.89
C ASP A 529 14.50 14.52 -10.11
N GLU A 530 15.83 14.39 -9.96
CA GLU A 530 16.72 13.89 -11.02
C GLU A 530 16.40 12.44 -11.39
N LEU A 531 16.24 11.55 -10.40
CA LEU A 531 15.92 10.14 -10.60
C LEU A 531 14.56 9.95 -11.29
N GLU A 532 13.56 10.73 -10.89
CA GLU A 532 12.24 10.67 -11.48
C GLU A 532 12.20 11.23 -12.89
N ARG A 533 13.00 12.28 -13.18
CA ARG A 533 13.18 12.78 -14.53
C ARG A 533 13.77 11.67 -15.42
N ILE A 534 14.83 10.99 -14.98
CA ILE A 534 15.43 9.85 -15.70
C ILE A 534 14.35 8.78 -15.93
N ARG A 535 13.60 8.41 -14.90
CA ARG A 535 12.54 7.41 -14.98
C ARG A 535 11.50 7.75 -16.05
N ARG A 536 11.08 9.01 -16.14
CA ARG A 536 10.10 9.47 -17.14
C ARG A 536 10.66 9.54 -18.56
N GLU A 537 11.94 9.85 -18.71
CA GLU A 537 12.60 9.94 -20.01
C GLU A 537 12.92 8.57 -20.62
N GLU A 538 13.18 7.55 -19.78
CA GLU A 538 13.66 6.24 -20.18
C GLU A 538 12.54 5.20 -20.19
N LYS A 539 12.21 4.68 -21.36
CA LYS A 539 11.12 3.70 -21.55
C LYS A 539 11.34 2.39 -20.79
N ALA A 540 12.58 2.00 -20.53
CA ALA A 540 12.87 0.80 -19.75
C ALA A 540 12.31 0.82 -18.32
N PHE A 541 11.79 1.96 -17.82
CA PHE A 541 11.13 2.05 -16.53
C PHE A 541 9.61 1.77 -16.56
N VAL A 542 9.00 1.48 -17.70
CA VAL A 542 7.59 1.03 -17.73
C VAL A 542 7.44 -0.26 -16.94
N SER A 543 6.28 -0.45 -16.30
CA SER A 543 6.03 -1.63 -15.45
C SER A 543 6.11 -2.96 -16.23
N ASP A 544 5.84 -2.93 -17.53
CA ASP A 544 5.89 -4.10 -18.42
C ASP A 544 7.31 -4.45 -18.91
N ALA A 545 8.33 -3.67 -18.57
CA ALA A 545 9.72 -3.96 -18.93
C ALA A 545 10.16 -5.35 -18.43
N ASP A 546 10.99 -6.02 -19.18
CA ASP A 546 11.70 -7.20 -18.69
C ASP A 546 12.69 -6.78 -17.62
N THR A 547 12.65 -7.47 -16.50
CA THR A 547 13.52 -7.22 -15.35
C THR A 547 14.19 -8.51 -14.91
N TRP A 548 15.45 -8.42 -14.50
CA TRP A 548 16.22 -9.56 -13.99
C TRP A 548 17.30 -9.07 -13.03
N THR A 549 17.84 -9.97 -12.23
CA THR A 549 19.02 -9.68 -11.42
C THR A 549 20.29 -10.25 -12.07
N LEU A 550 21.44 -9.64 -11.78
CA LEU A 550 22.75 -10.07 -12.25
C LEU A 550 23.64 -10.47 -11.06
N GLU A 551 24.51 -11.45 -11.28
CA GLU A 551 25.50 -11.84 -10.29
C GLU A 551 26.65 -10.85 -10.24
N THR A 552 26.94 -10.36 -9.05
CA THR A 552 28.06 -9.42 -8.80
C THR A 552 29.28 -10.07 -8.17
N GLY A 553 29.11 -11.25 -7.57
CA GLY A 553 30.13 -11.89 -6.74
C GLY A 553 30.32 -11.28 -5.34
N GLU A 554 29.64 -10.18 -5.06
CA GLU A 554 29.70 -9.43 -3.79
C GLU A 554 28.34 -9.48 -3.09
N ARG A 555 28.33 -9.79 -1.80
CA ARG A 555 27.10 -9.91 -1.00
C ARG A 555 26.37 -8.58 -0.78
N GLU A 556 27.11 -7.48 -0.82
CA GLU A 556 26.59 -6.15 -0.56
C GLU A 556 26.12 -5.43 -1.82
N LEU A 557 26.39 -6.00 -3.01
CA LEU A 557 26.04 -5.37 -4.29
C LEU A 557 24.84 -6.03 -4.94
N LEU A 558 23.79 -5.26 -5.17
CA LEU A 558 22.63 -5.66 -5.96
C LEU A 558 22.74 -5.08 -7.37
N CYS A 559 22.56 -5.92 -8.38
CA CYS A 559 22.51 -5.49 -9.77
C CYS A 559 21.18 -5.92 -10.42
N ILE A 560 20.45 -4.96 -10.99
CA ILE A 560 19.15 -5.16 -11.65
C ILE A 560 19.24 -4.68 -13.09
N GLY A 561 18.87 -5.54 -14.03
CA GLY A 561 18.68 -5.18 -15.45
C GLY A 561 17.23 -4.90 -15.76
N ARG A 562 17.00 -3.94 -16.67
CA ARG A 562 15.69 -3.65 -17.28
C ARG A 562 15.85 -3.54 -18.78
N TYR A 563 14.85 -4.04 -19.54
CA TYR A 563 14.84 -3.95 -20.99
C TYR A 563 13.41 -3.70 -21.51
N TYR A 564 13.29 -2.74 -22.39
CA TYR A 564 12.04 -2.45 -23.09
C TYR A 564 12.32 -1.73 -24.41
N ASP A 565 11.73 -2.20 -25.51
CA ASP A 565 11.75 -1.56 -26.84
C ASP A 565 13.16 -1.09 -27.27
N LYS A 566 14.19 -1.94 -27.08
CA LYS A 566 15.63 -1.72 -27.36
C LYS A 566 16.40 -0.91 -26.30
N ASP A 567 15.73 -0.29 -25.35
CA ASP A 567 16.42 0.39 -24.24
C ASP A 567 16.77 -0.63 -23.15
N GLN A 568 18.05 -0.69 -22.79
CA GLN A 568 18.55 -1.50 -21.68
C GLN A 568 19.19 -0.60 -20.65
N ILE A 569 18.77 -0.76 -19.39
CA ILE A 569 19.33 -0.06 -18.24
C ILE A 569 19.77 -1.08 -17.19
N ILE A 570 20.96 -0.89 -16.64
CA ILE A 570 21.50 -1.64 -15.51
C ILE A 570 21.56 -0.70 -14.30
N GLY A 571 20.87 -1.06 -13.23
CA GLY A 571 21.01 -0.43 -11.90
C GLY A 571 21.96 -1.24 -11.03
N ILE A 572 22.93 -0.58 -10.41
CA ILE A 572 23.84 -1.20 -9.44
C ILE A 572 23.78 -0.41 -8.15
N PHE A 573 23.66 -1.12 -7.02
CA PHE A 573 23.42 -0.54 -5.70
C PHE A 573 24.33 -1.17 -4.66
N ASN A 574 25.06 -0.35 -3.91
CA ASN A 574 25.90 -0.78 -2.81
C ASN A 574 25.17 -0.62 -1.47
N PHE A 575 24.75 -1.74 -0.87
CA PHE A 575 24.07 -1.78 0.43
C PHE A 575 25.03 -1.77 1.63
N SER A 576 26.21 -1.23 1.47
CA SER A 576 27.21 -1.15 2.54
C SER A 576 27.89 0.21 2.65
N GLU A 577 28.50 0.45 3.81
CA GLU A 577 29.31 1.63 4.11
C GLU A 577 30.74 1.54 3.59
N TYR A 578 31.05 0.59 2.72
CA TYR A 578 32.40 0.36 2.18
C TYR A 578 32.43 0.60 0.67
N ASP A 579 33.57 1.08 0.18
CA ASP A 579 33.86 1.10 -1.25
C ASP A 579 33.87 -0.32 -1.81
N LYS A 580 33.23 -0.52 -2.94
CA LYS A 580 33.16 -1.81 -3.64
C LYS A 580 33.67 -1.66 -5.06
N LYS A 581 34.12 -2.79 -5.63
CA LYS A 581 34.52 -2.87 -7.03
C LYS A 581 33.92 -4.10 -7.67
N VAL A 582 33.24 -3.92 -8.81
CA VAL A 582 32.50 -5.00 -9.45
C VAL A 582 33.03 -5.34 -10.83
N TRP A 583 32.94 -6.62 -11.20
CA TRP A 583 33.18 -7.16 -12.55
C TRP A 583 31.98 -8.02 -12.94
N ILE A 584 31.16 -7.54 -13.89
CA ILE A 584 29.97 -8.28 -14.38
C ILE A 584 30.23 -8.67 -15.84
N ASN A 585 30.73 -9.89 -16.03
CA ASN A 585 31.07 -10.38 -17.37
C ASN A 585 29.85 -10.66 -18.24
N ASP A 586 28.70 -11.06 -17.63
CA ASP A 586 27.46 -11.39 -18.34
C ASP A 586 26.74 -10.14 -18.92
N ALA A 587 27.22 -8.95 -18.59
CA ALA A 587 26.71 -7.68 -19.10
C ALA A 587 27.85 -6.84 -19.71
N GLU A 588 28.77 -7.48 -20.42
CA GLU A 588 29.87 -6.79 -21.09
C GLU A 588 29.33 -5.81 -22.14
N GLY A 589 29.88 -4.60 -22.18
CA GLY A 589 29.46 -3.54 -23.10
C GLY A 589 29.88 -2.14 -22.64
N GLU A 590 29.57 -1.16 -23.47
CA GLU A 590 29.72 0.26 -23.16
C GLU A 590 28.40 0.84 -22.68
N TYR A 591 28.47 1.59 -21.60
CA TYR A 591 27.32 2.20 -20.94
C TYR A 591 27.53 3.70 -20.76
N VAL A 592 26.42 4.42 -20.62
CA VAL A 592 26.40 5.82 -20.18
C VAL A 592 25.68 5.87 -18.82
N ASP A 593 26.34 6.45 -17.83
CA ASP A 593 25.73 6.79 -16.56
C ASP A 593 24.69 7.91 -16.77
N LEU A 594 23.42 7.62 -16.53
CA LEU A 594 22.32 8.55 -16.75
C LEU A 594 22.31 9.75 -15.80
N LEU A 595 23.00 9.63 -14.64
CA LEU A 595 23.13 10.72 -13.67
C LEU A 595 24.24 11.70 -14.04
N MET A 596 25.38 11.18 -14.52
CA MET A 596 26.59 11.98 -14.74
C MET A 596 26.91 12.19 -16.21
N GLY A 597 26.24 11.48 -17.13
CA GLY A 597 26.51 11.52 -18.57
C GLY A 597 27.88 10.92 -18.96
N GLN A 598 28.53 10.17 -18.05
CA GLN A 598 29.87 9.62 -18.25
C GLN A 598 29.81 8.19 -18.81
N GLU A 599 30.77 7.89 -19.68
CA GLU A 599 30.97 6.52 -20.16
C GLU A 599 31.49 5.63 -19.05
N LYS A 600 30.92 4.44 -18.92
CA LYS A 600 31.27 3.44 -17.90
C LYS A 600 31.33 2.05 -18.51
N THR A 601 32.06 1.16 -17.86
CA THR A 601 32.03 -0.28 -18.11
C THR A 601 31.75 -1.02 -16.80
N LEU A 602 31.15 -2.19 -16.89
CA LEU A 602 30.89 -3.06 -15.77
C LEU A 602 32.10 -3.94 -15.37
N LEU A 603 33.24 -3.73 -16.02
CA LEU A 603 34.49 -4.41 -15.73
C LEU A 603 35.41 -3.52 -14.89
N GLY A 604 35.44 -3.76 -13.59
CA GLY A 604 36.23 -2.98 -12.61
C GLY A 604 35.60 -1.64 -12.24
N LEU A 605 34.27 -1.56 -12.19
CA LEU A 605 33.54 -0.37 -11.75
C LEU A 605 33.64 -0.18 -10.24
N ASP A 606 34.13 0.99 -9.82
CA ASP A 606 34.17 1.40 -8.42
C ASP A 606 32.82 1.97 -7.99
N ILE A 607 32.30 1.51 -6.84
CA ILE A 607 30.99 1.90 -6.30
C ILE A 607 31.21 2.37 -4.85
N PRO A 608 31.02 3.67 -4.57
CA PRO A 608 31.25 4.22 -3.22
C PRO A 608 30.25 3.68 -2.19
N PRO A 609 30.45 3.96 -0.89
CA PRO A 609 29.52 3.62 0.18
C PRO A 609 28.11 4.11 -0.12
N TYR A 610 27.12 3.20 -0.06
CA TYR A 610 25.73 3.47 -0.44
C TYR A 610 25.59 4.14 -1.82
N GLY A 611 26.57 3.97 -2.67
CA GLY A 611 26.59 4.47 -4.04
C GLY A 611 25.73 3.63 -4.97
N PHE A 612 25.32 4.23 -6.08
CA PHE A 612 24.57 3.54 -7.11
C PHE A 612 24.81 4.14 -8.49
N TYR A 613 24.47 3.40 -9.53
CA TYR A 613 24.51 3.84 -10.92
C TYR A 613 23.24 3.42 -11.67
N TYR A 614 22.80 4.26 -12.59
CA TYR A 614 21.88 3.92 -13.66
C TYR A 614 22.63 3.95 -14.99
N LEU A 615 22.93 2.80 -15.53
CA LEU A 615 23.78 2.62 -16.69
C LEU A 615 22.95 2.21 -17.90
N LYS A 616 22.79 3.13 -18.88
CA LYS A 616 22.11 2.84 -20.14
C LYS A 616 23.12 2.27 -21.14
N ARG A 617 22.78 1.13 -21.75
CA ARG A 617 23.61 0.51 -22.78
C ARG A 617 23.62 1.37 -24.03
N LYS A 618 24.79 1.56 -24.65
CA LYS A 618 24.94 2.29 -25.93
C LYS A 618 24.41 1.51 -27.12
#